data_c2c3b953b0297ce7e7099590785be672
#
_entry.id   c2c3b953b0297ce7e7099590785be672
#
_cell.length_a   1.000
_cell.length_b   1.000
_cell.length_c   1.000
_cell.angle_alpha   90.00
_cell.angle_beta   90.00
_cell.angle_gamma   90.00
#
_symmetry.space_group_name_H-M   'P 1'
#
loop_
_entity.id
_entity.type
_entity.pdbx_description
1 polymer ?
#
loop_
_entity_poly.entity_id
_entity_poly.type
_entity_poly.pdbx_seq_one_letter_code
_entity_poly.pdbx_strand_id
1 'polypeptide(L)'
;MNSNRCSEWAVLLVAVLLALSTVPAAAAIGASEDASPDDVEVGSAVEDGDAVYTLDDLYSEADSWVLSGETDLESAQWTIIWYGQAGERLKRATPSGESFNVTVDRNDPELDAEPTSVEVRVTGEAPGISNYTYEPQPSFTVAQLAESPEGNSPEVILNDSATHYTGDSRAARNAIENAQSAIDAANAAGADASGAEGTLGNAISAYEAENFDNAEDLAGDAQSAAEDAEDEAESGGPPLLLIGGAGVVLLLVLGGGLYWYTQQDDDDYGKLS
;
A
#
# COMPACT_ATOMS: atom_id res chain seq x y z
N MET A 1 34.45 34.93 18.64
CA MET A 1 33.33 35.90 18.47
C MET A 1 32.65 35.54 17.17
N ASN A 2 31.57 35.06 17.26
CA ASN A 2 30.20 34.88 17.30
C ASN A 2 29.72 33.65 16.54
N SER A 3 29.42 32.64 17.24
CA SER A 3 28.72 31.44 16.75
C SER A 3 27.41 31.32 17.57
N ASN A 4 26.34 32.03 17.18
CA ASN A 4 25.02 31.84 17.79
C ASN A 4 23.87 32.46 16.97
N ARG A 5 23.86 32.28 15.64
CA ARG A 5 22.74 32.76 14.80
C ARG A 5 22.02 31.73 13.95
N CYS A 6 22.31 30.43 14.14
CA CYS A 6 21.65 29.37 13.35
C CYS A 6 20.48 28.66 14.07
N SER A 7 20.18 28.99 15.34
CA SER A 7 19.14 28.24 16.07
C SER A 7 17.76 28.95 16.10
N GLU A 8 17.69 30.24 15.81
CA GLU A 8 16.42 30.97 15.87
C GLU A 8 15.53 30.84 14.64
N TRP A 9 16.12 30.47 13.50
CA TRP A 9 15.35 30.25 12.25
C TRP A 9 14.68 28.86 12.17
N ALA A 10 15.20 27.87 12.88
CA ALA A 10 14.62 26.52 12.92
C ALA A 10 13.33 26.47 13.75
N VAL A 11 13.21 27.31 14.78
CA VAL A 11 12.02 27.34 15.65
C VAL A 11 10.85 28.08 14.98
N LEU A 12 11.13 29.05 14.11
CA LEU A 12 10.11 29.82 13.38
C LEU A 12 9.47 28.99 12.24
N LEU A 13 10.20 28.06 11.62
CA LEU A 13 9.68 27.18 10.56
C LEU A 13 8.77 26.08 11.11
N VAL A 14 9.00 25.58 12.32
CA VAL A 14 8.13 24.58 12.97
C VAL A 14 6.82 25.21 13.47
N ALA A 15 6.84 26.47 13.89
CA ALA A 15 5.63 27.19 14.35
C ALA A 15 4.68 27.58 13.21
N VAL A 16 5.17 27.75 11.98
CA VAL A 16 4.34 28.07 10.80
C VAL A 16 3.66 26.83 10.23
N LEU A 17 4.25 25.63 10.40
CA LEU A 17 3.67 24.35 9.94
C LEU A 17 2.54 23.83 10.85
N LEU A 18 2.43 24.31 12.10
CA LEU A 18 1.39 23.90 13.05
C LEU A 18 0.12 24.77 13.01
N ALA A 19 0.12 25.85 12.24
CA ALA A 19 -1.02 26.78 12.16
C ALA A 19 -1.94 26.57 10.94
N LEU A 20 -1.71 25.52 10.12
CA LEU A 20 -2.45 25.26 8.87
C LEU A 20 -3.41 24.06 8.92
N SER A 21 -3.79 23.56 10.09
CA SER A 21 -4.68 22.40 10.18
C SER A 21 -5.84 22.57 11.16
N THR A 22 -6.68 23.58 10.94
CA THR A 22 -8.08 23.54 11.37
C THR A 22 -8.95 24.13 10.27
N VAL A 23 -8.97 23.45 9.12
CA VAL A 23 -10.16 23.48 8.28
C VAL A 23 -11.15 22.61 9.04
N PRO A 24 -12.35 23.11 9.42
CA PRO A 24 -13.40 22.23 9.86
C PRO A 24 -13.61 21.24 8.69
N ALA A 25 -13.44 19.95 8.93
CA ALA A 25 -13.89 18.95 7.99
C ALA A 25 -15.40 19.20 7.84
N ALA A 26 -15.81 19.74 6.72
CA ALA A 26 -17.20 19.62 6.29
C ALA A 26 -17.50 18.11 6.37
N ALA A 27 -18.68 17.74 6.86
CA ALA A 27 -19.09 16.36 6.86
C ALA A 27 -19.21 15.94 5.40
N ALA A 28 -18.16 15.38 4.85
CA ALA A 28 -18.14 14.84 3.48
C ALA A 28 -18.92 13.53 3.45
N ILE A 29 -19.40 13.15 2.27
CA ILE A 29 -19.96 11.81 2.05
C ILE A 29 -18.90 10.79 2.48
N GLY A 30 -19.29 9.85 3.34
CA GLY A 30 -18.44 8.75 3.76
C GLY A 30 -18.27 7.77 2.60
N ALA A 31 -17.05 7.54 2.13
CA ALA A 31 -16.75 6.51 1.14
C ALA A 31 -15.82 5.47 1.76
N SER A 32 -16.21 4.20 1.67
CA SER A 32 -15.43 3.06 2.14
C SER A 32 -15.23 2.04 1.03
N GLU A 33 -14.07 1.42 1.03
CA GLU A 33 -13.74 0.27 0.21
C GLU A 33 -14.07 -0.99 1.01
N ASP A 34 -15.00 -1.80 0.50
CA ASP A 34 -15.42 -3.07 1.12
C ASP A 34 -14.62 -4.24 0.55
N ALA A 35 -14.27 -4.17 -0.72
CA ALA A 35 -13.37 -5.08 -1.42
C ALA A 35 -12.68 -4.36 -2.57
N SER A 36 -11.39 -4.64 -2.77
CA SER A 36 -10.60 -4.21 -3.93
C SER A 36 -9.45 -5.18 -4.18
N PRO A 37 -9.07 -5.42 -5.44
CA PRO A 37 -7.88 -6.18 -5.74
C PRO A 37 -6.62 -5.33 -5.54
N ASP A 38 -5.61 -5.87 -4.84
CA ASP A 38 -4.31 -5.20 -4.70
C ASP A 38 -3.47 -5.28 -5.98
N ASP A 39 -3.56 -6.43 -6.68
CA ASP A 39 -2.81 -6.69 -7.90
C ASP A 39 -3.61 -7.59 -8.87
N VAL A 40 -3.54 -7.30 -10.15
CA VAL A 40 -4.31 -7.99 -11.20
C VAL A 40 -3.42 -8.32 -12.39
N GLU A 41 -3.52 -9.55 -12.91
CA GLU A 41 -2.85 -9.92 -14.16
C GLU A 41 -3.54 -9.25 -15.36
N VAL A 42 -2.75 -8.71 -16.28
CA VAL A 42 -3.24 -8.09 -17.53
C VAL A 42 -4.22 -9.03 -18.25
N GLY A 43 -5.38 -8.50 -18.63
CA GLY A 43 -6.44 -9.26 -19.29
C GLY A 43 -7.23 -10.19 -18.38
N SER A 44 -6.92 -10.27 -17.08
CA SER A 44 -7.74 -10.99 -16.12
C SER A 44 -8.98 -10.18 -15.73
N ALA A 45 -10.07 -10.89 -15.45
CA ALA A 45 -11.31 -10.25 -15.04
C ALA A 45 -11.25 -9.82 -13.57
N VAL A 46 -11.73 -8.60 -13.30
CA VAL A 46 -12.21 -8.17 -12.00
C VAL A 46 -13.68 -8.53 -11.94
N GLU A 47 -14.04 -9.53 -11.11
CA GLU A 47 -15.36 -10.14 -11.07
C GLU A 47 -16.34 -9.39 -10.13
N ASP A 48 -17.62 -9.75 -10.16
CA ASP A 48 -18.64 -9.17 -9.26
C ASP A 48 -18.31 -9.54 -7.80
N GLY A 49 -18.00 -8.53 -7.00
CA GLY A 49 -17.60 -8.68 -5.60
C GLY A 49 -16.12 -8.45 -5.33
N ASP A 50 -15.26 -8.34 -6.37
CA ASP A 50 -13.83 -8.05 -6.20
C ASP A 50 -13.56 -6.56 -6.00
N ALA A 51 -14.40 -5.68 -6.54
CA ALA A 51 -14.32 -4.24 -6.39
C ALA A 51 -15.69 -3.68 -5.94
N VAL A 52 -15.81 -3.41 -4.65
CA VAL A 52 -17.06 -3.00 -3.99
C VAL A 52 -16.80 -1.82 -3.06
N TYR A 53 -17.59 -0.78 -3.20
CA TYR A 53 -17.48 0.47 -2.44
C TYR A 53 -18.83 0.84 -1.86
N THR A 54 -18.86 1.29 -0.62
CA THR A 54 -20.06 1.79 0.05
C THR A 54 -19.94 3.28 0.33
N LEU A 55 -21.00 4.03 -0.03
CA LEU A 55 -21.15 5.45 0.26
C LEU A 55 -22.25 5.62 1.31
N ASP A 56 -21.91 6.27 2.41
CA ASP A 56 -22.78 6.61 3.52
C ASP A 56 -22.85 8.12 3.71
N ASP A 57 -23.73 8.60 4.60
CA ASP A 57 -23.91 10.02 4.88
C ASP A 57 -24.25 10.86 3.63
N LEU A 58 -25.02 10.26 2.71
CA LEU A 58 -25.29 10.73 1.35
C LEU A 58 -25.76 12.18 1.24
N TYR A 59 -26.35 12.73 2.29
CA TYR A 59 -27.00 14.06 2.29
C TYR A 59 -26.38 15.01 3.30
N SER A 60 -25.10 14.87 3.56
CA SER A 60 -24.35 15.74 4.48
C SER A 60 -24.20 17.16 3.95
N GLU A 61 -24.11 17.34 2.63
CA GLU A 61 -23.90 18.65 2.00
C GLU A 61 -25.09 19.12 1.14
N ALA A 62 -25.79 18.19 0.49
CA ALA A 62 -26.91 18.52 -0.41
C ALA A 62 -27.98 17.41 -0.41
N ASP A 63 -29.23 17.78 -0.66
CA ASP A 63 -30.34 16.81 -0.79
C ASP A 63 -30.32 16.08 -2.13
N SER A 64 -29.62 16.63 -3.13
CA SER A 64 -29.46 16.04 -4.47
C SER A 64 -28.08 16.36 -5.02
N TRP A 65 -27.39 15.36 -5.56
CA TRP A 65 -26.07 15.49 -6.15
C TRP A 65 -25.82 14.41 -7.20
N VAL A 66 -24.75 14.56 -7.98
CA VAL A 66 -24.38 13.59 -9.00
C VAL A 66 -23.20 12.76 -8.49
N LEU A 67 -23.37 11.43 -8.44
CA LEU A 67 -22.32 10.47 -8.30
C LEU A 67 -21.74 10.18 -9.68
N SER A 68 -20.45 10.41 -9.86
CA SER A 68 -19.69 9.99 -11.03
C SER A 68 -18.66 8.93 -10.65
N GLY A 69 -18.39 8.02 -11.58
CA GLY A 69 -17.33 7.03 -11.46
C GLY A 69 -16.52 6.94 -12.74
N GLU A 70 -15.21 6.70 -12.58
CA GLU A 70 -14.26 6.45 -13.67
C GLU A 70 -13.42 5.21 -13.33
N THR A 71 -12.99 4.46 -14.35
CA THR A 71 -12.15 3.26 -14.24
C THR A 71 -11.27 3.14 -15.48
N ASP A 72 -10.11 2.51 -15.32
CA ASP A 72 -9.24 2.11 -16.43
C ASP A 72 -9.54 0.66 -16.90
N LEU A 73 -10.47 -0.05 -16.26
CA LEU A 73 -10.86 -1.41 -16.66
C LEU A 73 -11.45 -1.43 -18.07
N GLU A 74 -11.00 -2.35 -18.91
CA GLU A 74 -11.58 -2.57 -20.23
C GLU A 74 -12.93 -3.29 -20.11
N SER A 75 -13.84 -2.99 -21.04
CA SER A 75 -15.21 -3.57 -21.04
C SER A 75 -15.96 -3.40 -19.74
N ALA A 76 -15.73 -2.30 -19.04
CA ALA A 76 -16.24 -2.06 -17.71
C ALA A 76 -17.76 -2.05 -17.61
N GLN A 77 -18.30 -2.64 -16.55
CA GLN A 77 -19.70 -2.60 -16.17
C GLN A 77 -19.82 -2.22 -14.70
N TRP A 78 -20.67 -1.25 -14.45
CA TRP A 78 -20.95 -0.77 -13.11
C TRP A 78 -22.27 -1.33 -12.60
N THR A 79 -22.36 -1.58 -11.30
CA THR A 79 -23.59 -1.87 -10.59
C THR A 79 -23.72 -0.88 -9.45
N ILE A 80 -24.77 -0.08 -9.45
CA ILE A 80 -25.04 0.91 -8.42
C ILE A 80 -26.36 0.53 -7.75
N ILE A 81 -26.34 0.37 -6.43
CA ILE A 81 -27.48 -0.11 -5.65
C ILE A 81 -27.74 0.88 -4.52
N TRP A 82 -28.98 1.40 -4.47
CA TRP A 82 -29.44 2.25 -3.37
C TRP A 82 -30.12 1.40 -2.31
N TYR A 83 -29.71 1.59 -1.06
CA TYR A 83 -30.29 0.91 0.09
C TYR A 83 -31.00 1.89 1.02
N GLY A 84 -32.13 1.45 1.61
CA GLY A 84 -32.85 2.16 2.65
C GLY A 84 -32.34 1.81 4.06
N GLN A 85 -32.96 2.47 5.04
CA GLN A 85 -32.52 2.38 6.46
C GLN A 85 -32.57 0.95 7.05
N ALA A 86 -33.45 0.08 6.56
CA ALA A 86 -33.54 -1.32 7.02
C ALA A 86 -32.66 -2.28 6.17
N GLY A 87 -31.81 -1.73 5.27
CA GLY A 87 -30.97 -2.51 4.38
C GLY A 87 -31.69 -3.10 3.18
N GLU A 88 -32.93 -2.66 2.93
CA GLU A 88 -33.69 -3.05 1.74
C GLU A 88 -33.15 -2.34 0.50
N ARG A 89 -33.09 -3.07 -0.62
CA ARG A 89 -32.67 -2.52 -1.90
C ARG A 89 -33.83 -1.72 -2.52
N LEU A 90 -33.60 -0.41 -2.71
CA LEU A 90 -34.59 0.51 -3.27
C LEU A 90 -34.50 0.59 -4.81
N LYS A 91 -33.27 0.71 -5.33
CA LYS A 91 -33.01 0.91 -6.76
C LYS A 91 -31.74 0.22 -7.18
N ARG A 92 -31.62 -0.13 -8.46
CA ARG A 92 -30.38 -0.59 -9.08
C ARG A 92 -30.23 0.06 -10.44
N ALA A 93 -29.01 0.54 -10.73
CA ALA A 93 -28.58 0.97 -12.07
C ALA A 93 -27.38 0.15 -12.51
N THR A 94 -27.27 -0.10 -13.81
CA THR A 94 -26.14 -0.89 -14.38
C THR A 94 -25.60 -0.19 -15.62
N PRO A 95 -24.93 0.98 -15.46
CA PRO A 95 -24.26 1.62 -16.58
C PRO A 95 -23.05 0.78 -17.05
N SER A 96 -22.65 0.97 -18.31
CA SER A 96 -21.49 0.31 -18.91
C SER A 96 -20.55 1.36 -19.52
N GLY A 97 -19.27 1.01 -19.59
CA GLY A 97 -18.20 1.88 -20.08
C GLY A 97 -17.28 2.35 -18.97
N GLU A 98 -16.21 3.02 -19.34
CA GLU A 98 -15.15 3.49 -18.43
C GLU A 98 -15.62 4.55 -17.45
N SER A 99 -16.80 5.16 -17.66
CA SER A 99 -17.34 6.16 -16.76
C SER A 99 -18.87 6.13 -16.69
N PHE A 100 -19.41 6.63 -15.58
CA PHE A 100 -20.84 6.83 -15.41
C PHE A 100 -21.15 8.13 -14.67
N ASN A 101 -22.42 8.57 -14.76
CA ASN A 101 -23.00 9.62 -13.94
C ASN A 101 -24.42 9.21 -13.55
N VAL A 102 -24.74 9.27 -12.26
CA VAL A 102 -26.08 9.02 -11.74
C VAL A 102 -26.44 10.06 -10.69
N THR A 103 -27.72 10.42 -10.62
CA THR A 103 -28.21 11.32 -9.57
C THR A 103 -28.53 10.53 -8.31
N VAL A 104 -28.06 11.02 -7.18
CA VAL A 104 -28.44 10.59 -5.83
C VAL A 104 -29.32 11.69 -5.26
N ASP A 105 -30.61 11.41 -5.06
CA ASP A 105 -31.60 12.39 -4.62
C ASP A 105 -32.39 11.82 -3.44
N ARG A 106 -32.40 12.57 -2.33
CA ARG A 106 -33.16 12.23 -1.12
C ARG A 106 -34.66 12.02 -1.40
N ASN A 107 -35.21 12.81 -2.34
CA ASN A 107 -36.62 12.84 -2.67
C ASN A 107 -36.90 12.23 -4.06
N ASP A 108 -36.09 11.27 -4.52
CA ASP A 108 -36.29 10.60 -5.80
C ASP A 108 -37.72 9.99 -5.85
N PRO A 109 -38.61 10.46 -6.74
CA PRO A 109 -40.00 9.99 -6.80
C PRO A 109 -40.13 8.54 -7.28
N GLU A 110 -39.06 7.92 -7.77
CA GLU A 110 -39.01 6.52 -8.17
C GLU A 110 -38.73 5.58 -7.00
N LEU A 111 -38.38 6.13 -5.82
CA LEU A 111 -38.02 5.35 -4.63
C LEU A 111 -39.21 5.32 -3.65
N ASP A 112 -39.42 4.17 -3.03
CA ASP A 112 -40.45 3.98 -1.99
C ASP A 112 -40.00 4.53 -0.61
N ALA A 113 -38.71 4.80 -0.42
CA ALA A 113 -38.10 5.32 0.80
C ALA A 113 -36.83 6.13 0.51
N GLU A 114 -36.41 6.94 1.47
CA GLU A 114 -35.17 7.70 1.39
C GLU A 114 -33.94 6.73 1.39
N PRO A 115 -33.02 6.84 0.41
CA PRO A 115 -31.80 6.05 0.44
C PRO A 115 -30.86 6.55 1.54
N THR A 116 -30.22 5.62 2.25
CA THR A 116 -29.26 5.90 3.33
C THR A 116 -27.84 5.53 2.97
N SER A 117 -27.67 4.60 2.02
CA SER A 117 -26.37 4.26 1.46
C SER A 117 -26.45 3.88 -0.01
N VAL A 118 -25.35 3.99 -0.71
CA VAL A 118 -25.17 3.56 -2.09
C VAL A 118 -23.99 2.61 -2.16
N GLU A 119 -24.20 1.41 -2.69
CA GLU A 119 -23.16 0.48 -3.01
C GLU A 119 -22.80 0.60 -4.50
N VAL A 120 -21.53 0.73 -4.79
CA VAL A 120 -20.98 0.79 -6.15
C VAL A 120 -20.09 -0.42 -6.36
N ARG A 121 -20.31 -1.14 -7.44
CA ARG A 121 -19.43 -2.24 -7.87
C ARG A 121 -18.97 -1.98 -9.29
N VAL A 122 -17.76 -2.36 -9.61
CA VAL A 122 -17.23 -2.35 -10.97
C VAL A 122 -16.69 -3.72 -11.33
N THR A 123 -16.91 -4.12 -12.57
CA THR A 123 -16.35 -5.33 -13.17
C THR A 123 -15.76 -4.98 -14.53
N GLY A 124 -14.75 -5.72 -14.97
CA GLY A 124 -14.11 -5.50 -16.26
C GLY A 124 -12.84 -6.34 -16.37
N GLU A 125 -12.02 -6.05 -17.36
CA GLU A 125 -10.73 -6.71 -17.58
C GLU A 125 -9.59 -5.73 -17.26
N ALA A 126 -8.53 -6.20 -16.61
CA ALA A 126 -7.36 -5.40 -16.30
C ALA A 126 -6.68 -4.91 -17.60
N PRO A 127 -6.38 -3.60 -17.71
CA PRO A 127 -5.83 -3.03 -18.93
C PRO A 127 -4.39 -3.50 -19.18
N GLY A 128 -3.94 -3.33 -20.42
CA GLY A 128 -2.55 -3.58 -20.80
C GLY A 128 -1.58 -2.57 -20.17
N ILE A 129 -0.34 -3.00 -19.91
CA ILE A 129 0.73 -2.14 -19.40
C ILE A 129 1.39 -1.43 -20.59
N SER A 130 1.40 -0.10 -20.57
CA SER A 130 2.01 0.69 -21.61
C SER A 130 3.48 1.05 -21.35
N ASN A 131 3.93 0.95 -20.10
CA ASN A 131 5.31 1.24 -19.71
C ASN A 131 5.65 0.47 -18.44
N TYR A 132 6.71 -0.32 -18.50
CA TYR A 132 7.18 -1.09 -17.36
C TYR A 132 8.22 -0.29 -16.60
N THR A 133 7.92 0.01 -15.34
CA THR A 133 8.86 0.59 -14.37
C THR A 133 9.04 -0.37 -13.20
N TYR A 134 10.26 -0.46 -12.69
CA TYR A 134 10.49 -1.24 -11.48
C TYR A 134 9.94 -0.50 -10.25
N GLU A 135 10.26 0.80 -10.14
CA GLU A 135 9.76 1.70 -9.10
C GLU A 135 9.30 3.05 -9.70
N PRO A 136 8.03 3.47 -9.50
CA PRO A 136 6.92 2.71 -8.91
C PRO A 136 6.42 1.59 -9.83
N GLN A 137 5.74 0.59 -9.25
CA GLN A 137 5.07 -0.45 -10.05
C GLN A 137 3.99 0.16 -10.95
N PRO A 138 3.79 -0.40 -12.16
CA PRO A 138 2.67 -0.03 -13.00
C PRO A 138 1.34 -0.27 -12.26
N SER A 139 0.47 0.72 -12.29
CA SER A 139 -0.85 0.65 -11.66
C SER A 139 -1.92 1.23 -12.58
N PHE A 140 -3.17 0.87 -12.34
CA PHE A 140 -4.34 1.38 -13.03
C PHE A 140 -5.44 1.71 -12.02
N THR A 141 -6.37 2.58 -12.42
CA THR A 141 -7.51 2.95 -11.59
C THR A 141 -8.58 1.85 -11.66
N VAL A 142 -8.83 1.17 -10.54
CA VAL A 142 -9.96 0.23 -10.41
C VAL A 142 -11.26 1.02 -10.34
N ALA A 143 -11.34 2.02 -9.46
CA ALA A 143 -12.46 2.95 -9.40
C ALA A 143 -12.01 4.31 -8.83
N GLN A 144 -12.45 5.37 -9.48
CA GLN A 144 -12.45 6.71 -8.91
C GLN A 144 -13.89 7.19 -8.81
N LEU A 145 -14.33 7.50 -7.59
CA LEU A 145 -15.69 8.02 -7.34
C LEU A 145 -15.60 9.48 -6.95
N ALA A 146 -16.50 10.28 -7.53
CA ALA A 146 -16.57 11.69 -7.20
C ALA A 146 -18.03 12.12 -7.00
N GLU A 147 -18.22 13.06 -6.08
CA GLU A 147 -19.50 13.77 -5.87
C GLU A 147 -19.48 15.12 -6.58
N SER A 148 -20.63 15.52 -7.06
CA SER A 148 -20.85 16.85 -7.65
C SER A 148 -22.19 17.41 -7.21
N PRO A 149 -22.26 18.23 -6.16
CA PRO A 149 -23.44 19.00 -5.83
C PRO A 149 -23.81 19.93 -6.99
N GLU A 150 -25.10 20.23 -7.18
CA GLU A 150 -25.55 21.07 -8.28
C GLU A 150 -24.78 22.41 -8.34
N GLY A 151 -24.15 22.66 -9.49
CA GLY A 151 -23.43 23.91 -9.78
C GLY A 151 -21.98 23.96 -9.27
N ASN A 152 -21.48 22.91 -8.65
CA ASN A 152 -20.10 22.80 -8.17
C ASN A 152 -19.25 21.91 -9.09
N SER A 153 -17.92 22.03 -8.95
CA SER A 153 -17.00 21.09 -9.57
C SER A 153 -17.04 19.73 -8.86
N PRO A 154 -16.82 18.61 -9.57
CA PRO A 154 -16.68 17.31 -8.93
C PRO A 154 -15.57 17.30 -7.89
N GLU A 155 -15.82 16.65 -6.75
CA GLU A 155 -14.86 16.36 -5.71
C GLU A 155 -14.64 14.85 -5.61
N VAL A 156 -13.40 14.39 -5.66
CA VAL A 156 -13.07 12.97 -5.54
C VAL A 156 -13.25 12.54 -4.09
N ILE A 157 -14.14 11.57 -3.87
CA ILE A 157 -14.46 11.00 -2.55
C ILE A 157 -13.81 9.64 -2.33
N LEU A 158 -13.41 8.95 -3.42
CA LEU A 158 -12.67 7.68 -3.37
C LEU A 158 -11.80 7.55 -4.61
N ASN A 159 -10.56 7.10 -4.42
CA ASN A 159 -9.67 6.74 -5.51
C ASN A 159 -8.97 5.43 -5.15
N ASP A 160 -9.32 4.39 -5.87
CA ASP A 160 -8.80 3.05 -5.70
C ASP A 160 -8.02 2.61 -6.94
N SER A 161 -6.86 1.97 -6.71
CA SER A 161 -5.95 1.54 -7.77
C SER A 161 -5.31 0.21 -7.43
N ALA A 162 -5.14 -0.64 -8.42
CA ALA A 162 -4.42 -1.89 -8.32
C ALA A 162 -3.12 -1.85 -9.13
N THR A 163 -2.12 -2.62 -8.72
CA THR A 163 -0.97 -2.89 -9.57
C THR A 163 -1.34 -3.91 -10.64
N HIS A 164 -0.78 -3.80 -11.84
CA HIS A 164 -0.99 -4.80 -12.87
C HIS A 164 0.34 -5.37 -13.38
N TYR A 165 0.30 -6.61 -13.83
CA TYR A 165 1.47 -7.37 -14.24
C TYR A 165 1.12 -8.36 -15.35
N THR A 166 2.15 -8.83 -16.06
CA THR A 166 2.08 -10.07 -16.86
C THR A 166 2.80 -11.19 -16.10
N GLY A 167 2.55 -12.44 -16.46
CA GLY A 167 3.27 -13.57 -15.87
C GLY A 167 4.78 -13.39 -15.91
N ASP A 168 5.31 -12.97 -17.06
CA ASP A 168 6.76 -12.76 -17.27
C ASP A 168 7.29 -11.58 -16.43
N SER A 169 6.57 -10.43 -16.40
CA SER A 169 6.99 -9.28 -15.59
C SER A 169 6.98 -9.58 -14.09
N ARG A 170 6.02 -10.40 -13.61
CA ARG A 170 5.98 -10.85 -12.22
C ARG A 170 7.14 -11.79 -11.89
N ALA A 171 7.46 -12.75 -12.79
CA ALA A 171 8.59 -13.66 -12.60
C ALA A 171 9.91 -12.89 -12.48
N ALA A 172 10.17 -11.97 -13.43
CA ALA A 172 11.36 -11.14 -13.42
C ALA A 172 11.44 -10.24 -12.17
N ARG A 173 10.32 -9.64 -11.73
CA ARG A 173 10.28 -8.84 -10.49
C ARG A 173 10.61 -9.67 -9.27
N ASN A 174 10.01 -10.84 -9.13
CA ASN A 174 10.30 -11.76 -8.01
C ASN A 174 11.78 -12.16 -7.99
N ALA A 175 12.39 -12.41 -9.14
CA ALA A 175 13.82 -12.70 -9.23
C ALA A 175 14.68 -11.51 -8.75
N ILE A 176 14.33 -10.28 -9.16
CA ILE A 176 15.00 -9.04 -8.73
C ILE A 176 14.88 -8.86 -7.21
N GLU A 177 13.70 -9.07 -6.63
CA GLU A 177 13.45 -8.96 -5.19
C GLU A 177 14.24 -10.02 -4.39
N ASN A 178 14.32 -11.25 -4.91
CA ASN A 178 15.15 -12.31 -4.32
C ASN A 178 16.65 -11.93 -4.33
N ALA A 179 17.14 -11.43 -5.46
CA ALA A 179 18.52 -10.95 -5.58
C ALA A 179 18.81 -9.79 -4.62
N GLN A 180 17.90 -8.83 -4.49
CA GLN A 180 18.02 -7.74 -3.52
C GLN A 180 18.13 -8.28 -2.10
N SER A 181 17.29 -9.26 -1.74
CA SER A 181 17.30 -9.88 -0.42
C SER A 181 18.61 -10.60 -0.12
N ALA A 182 19.19 -11.29 -1.12
CA ALA A 182 20.51 -11.94 -0.98
C ALA A 182 21.63 -10.92 -0.83
N ILE A 183 21.60 -9.82 -1.57
CA ILE A 183 22.54 -8.71 -1.46
C ILE A 183 22.47 -8.08 -0.05
N ASP A 184 21.27 -7.85 0.45
CA ASP A 184 21.07 -7.29 1.79
C ASP A 184 21.63 -8.24 2.88
N ALA A 185 21.45 -9.55 2.71
CA ALA A 185 22.01 -10.57 3.61
C ALA A 185 23.56 -10.57 3.57
N ALA A 186 24.15 -10.58 2.38
CA ALA A 186 25.60 -10.51 2.19
C ALA A 186 26.21 -9.24 2.83
N ASN A 187 25.58 -8.09 2.60
CA ASN A 187 25.99 -6.81 3.21
C ASN A 187 25.88 -6.87 4.74
N ALA A 188 24.83 -7.48 5.30
CA ALA A 188 24.65 -7.65 6.74
C ALA A 188 25.69 -8.58 7.35
N ALA A 189 26.16 -9.60 6.60
CA ALA A 189 27.27 -10.48 6.98
C ALA A 189 28.66 -9.79 6.86
N GLY A 190 28.71 -8.59 6.27
CA GLY A 190 29.95 -7.83 6.07
C GLY A 190 30.72 -8.25 4.82
N ALA A 191 30.09 -8.95 3.89
CA ALA A 191 30.63 -9.30 2.58
C ALA A 191 30.65 -8.09 1.62
N ASP A 192 31.50 -8.14 0.61
CA ASP A 192 31.51 -7.14 -0.49
C ASP A 192 30.58 -7.62 -1.61
N ALA A 193 29.32 -7.17 -1.58
CA ALA A 193 28.30 -7.47 -2.57
C ALA A 193 28.26 -6.48 -3.76
N SER A 194 29.24 -5.59 -3.91
CA SER A 194 29.20 -4.53 -4.93
C SER A 194 29.10 -5.05 -6.37
N GLY A 195 29.66 -6.23 -6.66
CA GLY A 195 29.51 -6.90 -7.95
C GLY A 195 28.06 -7.34 -8.21
N ALA A 196 27.41 -7.92 -7.20
CA ALA A 196 26.01 -8.34 -7.24
C ALA A 196 25.06 -7.13 -7.40
N GLU A 197 25.31 -6.02 -6.67
CA GLU A 197 24.55 -4.78 -6.81
C GLU A 197 24.62 -4.22 -8.24
N GLY A 198 25.79 -4.25 -8.88
CA GLY A 198 25.94 -3.83 -10.27
C GLY A 198 25.16 -4.70 -11.24
N THR A 199 25.14 -6.02 -11.03
CA THR A 199 24.38 -6.97 -11.86
C THR A 199 22.88 -6.79 -11.65
N LEU A 200 22.42 -6.57 -10.40
CA LEU A 200 21.04 -6.26 -10.08
C LEU A 200 20.56 -4.97 -10.79
N GLY A 201 21.38 -3.92 -10.83
CA GLY A 201 21.06 -2.70 -11.58
C GLY A 201 20.86 -2.96 -13.07
N ASN A 202 21.61 -3.90 -13.65
CA ASN A 202 21.39 -4.32 -15.04
C ASN A 202 20.10 -5.13 -15.20
N ALA A 203 19.74 -5.98 -14.22
CA ALA A 203 18.47 -6.71 -14.20
C ALA A 203 17.27 -5.76 -14.18
N ILE A 204 17.29 -4.73 -13.34
CA ILE A 204 16.25 -3.69 -13.28
C ILE A 204 16.14 -2.96 -14.63
N SER A 205 17.28 -2.60 -15.24
CA SER A 205 17.29 -1.94 -16.55
C SER A 205 16.73 -2.84 -17.67
N ALA A 206 16.98 -4.16 -17.61
CA ALA A 206 16.40 -5.12 -18.53
C ALA A 206 14.88 -5.26 -18.34
N TYR A 207 14.40 -5.26 -17.09
CA TYR A 207 12.99 -5.25 -16.73
C TYR A 207 12.27 -4.02 -17.34
N GLU A 208 12.81 -2.83 -17.14
CA GLU A 208 12.25 -1.58 -17.67
C GLU A 208 12.30 -1.50 -19.21
N ALA A 209 13.18 -2.27 -19.83
CA ALA A 209 13.25 -2.46 -21.28
C ALA A 209 12.36 -3.60 -21.79
N GLU A 210 11.46 -4.15 -20.95
CA GLU A 210 10.54 -5.26 -21.28
C GLU A 210 11.26 -6.57 -21.69
N ASN A 211 12.53 -6.71 -21.32
CA ASN A 211 13.31 -7.92 -21.57
C ASN A 211 13.34 -8.78 -20.29
N PHE A 212 12.19 -9.37 -19.97
CA PHE A 212 11.95 -10.06 -18.70
C PHE A 212 12.80 -11.31 -18.52
N ASP A 213 12.99 -12.11 -19.60
CA ASP A 213 13.87 -13.28 -19.54
C ASP A 213 15.30 -12.88 -19.14
N ASN A 214 15.83 -11.83 -19.76
CA ASN A 214 17.17 -11.33 -19.43
C ASN A 214 17.23 -10.67 -18.04
N ALA A 215 16.14 -10.04 -17.60
CA ALA A 215 16.05 -9.49 -16.24
C ALA A 215 16.09 -10.60 -15.19
N GLU A 216 15.39 -11.71 -15.43
CA GLU A 216 15.38 -12.89 -14.58
C GLU A 216 16.76 -13.56 -14.51
N ASP A 217 17.40 -13.77 -15.67
CA ASP A 217 18.75 -14.33 -15.76
C ASP A 217 19.77 -13.47 -15.00
N LEU A 218 19.79 -12.16 -15.22
CA LEU A 218 20.69 -11.22 -14.53
C LEU A 218 20.41 -11.16 -13.02
N ALA A 219 19.14 -11.23 -12.61
CA ALA A 219 18.80 -11.27 -11.19
C ALA A 219 19.29 -12.56 -10.53
N GLY A 220 19.17 -13.72 -11.21
CA GLY A 220 19.74 -14.99 -10.77
C GLY A 220 21.25 -14.95 -10.63
N ASP A 221 21.95 -14.31 -11.57
CA ASP A 221 23.40 -14.11 -11.49
C ASP A 221 23.78 -13.19 -10.30
N ALA A 222 23.01 -12.12 -10.07
CA ALA A 222 23.22 -11.22 -8.95
C ALA A 222 22.98 -11.92 -7.60
N GLN A 223 21.92 -12.72 -7.50
CA GLN A 223 21.64 -13.52 -6.32
C GLN A 223 22.80 -14.48 -6.00
N SER A 224 23.24 -15.25 -7.01
CA SER A 224 24.33 -16.21 -6.85
C SER A 224 25.63 -15.53 -6.44
N ALA A 225 25.96 -14.36 -7.03
CA ALA A 225 27.15 -13.59 -6.66
C ALA A 225 27.08 -13.04 -5.22
N ALA A 226 25.90 -12.70 -4.74
CA ALA A 226 25.70 -12.24 -3.36
C ALA A 226 25.87 -13.40 -2.36
N GLU A 227 25.26 -14.57 -2.66
CA GLU A 227 25.38 -15.79 -1.86
C GLU A 227 26.86 -16.27 -1.77
N ASP A 228 27.60 -16.26 -2.90
CA ASP A 228 29.01 -16.59 -2.94
C ASP A 228 29.85 -15.61 -2.08
N ALA A 229 29.53 -14.31 -2.12
CA ALA A 229 30.22 -13.31 -1.30
C ALA A 229 29.95 -13.50 0.20
N GLU A 230 28.71 -13.86 0.57
CA GLU A 230 28.33 -14.17 1.95
C GLU A 230 29.10 -15.40 2.47
N ASP A 231 29.15 -16.49 1.69
CA ASP A 231 29.87 -17.72 2.02
C ASP A 231 31.37 -17.47 2.18
N GLU A 232 31.97 -16.62 1.35
CA GLU A 232 33.37 -16.22 1.47
C GLU A 232 33.63 -15.44 2.77
N ALA A 233 32.73 -14.54 3.16
CA ALA A 233 32.86 -13.77 4.40
C ALA A 233 32.74 -14.67 5.64
N GLU A 234 31.83 -15.64 5.62
CA GLU A 234 31.67 -16.62 6.69
C GLU A 234 32.86 -17.58 6.80
N SER A 235 33.39 -18.03 5.67
CA SER A 235 34.52 -18.98 5.63
C SER A 235 35.87 -18.35 5.96
N GLY A 236 36.02 -17.02 5.79
CA GLY A 236 37.21 -16.24 6.12
C GLY A 236 37.50 -16.08 7.61
N GLY A 237 36.64 -16.63 8.47
CA GLY A 237 36.69 -16.55 9.94
C GLY A 237 35.97 -15.32 10.47
N PRO A 238 35.37 -15.41 11.67
CA PRO A 238 34.51 -14.37 12.17
C PRO A 238 35.27 -13.05 12.32
N PRO A 239 34.78 -11.94 11.78
CA PRO A 239 35.33 -10.65 12.12
C PRO A 239 35.16 -10.49 13.63
N LEU A 240 36.30 -10.35 14.34
CA LEU A 240 36.39 -10.26 15.82
C LEU A 240 35.43 -9.21 16.44
N LEU A 241 34.80 -8.38 15.64
CA LEU A 241 33.82 -7.37 16.05
C LEU A 241 32.41 -7.92 16.26
N LEU A 242 32.00 -9.00 15.58
CA LEU A 242 30.64 -9.58 15.75
C LEU A 242 30.52 -10.50 16.98
N ILE A 243 31.65 -11.15 17.38
CA ILE A 243 31.68 -11.96 18.62
C ILE A 243 31.50 -11.08 19.87
N GLY A 244 31.93 -9.81 19.83
CA GLY A 244 31.74 -8.85 20.92
C GLY A 244 30.28 -8.45 21.18
N GLY A 245 29.48 -8.25 20.11
CA GLY A 245 28.11 -7.77 20.22
C GLY A 245 27.13 -8.85 20.65
N ALA A 246 27.14 -9.99 19.97
CA ALA A 246 26.18 -11.09 20.27
C ALA A 246 26.50 -11.76 21.61
N GLY A 247 27.80 -11.92 21.95
CA GLY A 247 28.23 -12.46 23.24
C GLY A 247 27.84 -11.56 24.41
N VAL A 248 27.95 -10.24 24.26
CA VAL A 248 27.58 -9.28 25.31
C VAL A 248 26.05 -9.25 25.52
N VAL A 249 25.26 -9.32 24.46
CA VAL A 249 23.78 -9.38 24.58
C VAL A 249 23.36 -10.69 25.22
N LEU A 250 23.95 -11.82 24.89
CA LEU A 250 23.66 -13.12 25.49
C LEU A 250 24.07 -13.18 26.97
N LEU A 251 25.20 -12.60 27.33
CA LEU A 251 25.64 -12.48 28.73
C LEU A 251 24.77 -11.53 29.54
N LEU A 252 24.26 -10.44 28.96
CA LEU A 252 23.34 -9.55 29.64
C LEU A 252 21.95 -10.18 29.84
N VAL A 253 21.47 -10.96 28.87
CA VAL A 253 20.19 -11.68 29.01
C VAL A 253 20.30 -12.82 30.00
N LEU A 254 21.37 -13.61 29.96
CA LEU A 254 21.57 -14.71 30.92
C LEU A 254 21.96 -14.20 32.30
N GLY A 255 22.81 -13.19 32.41
CA GLY A 255 23.23 -12.58 33.67
C GLY A 255 22.08 -11.80 34.32
N GLY A 256 21.29 -11.06 33.56
CA GLY A 256 20.10 -10.35 34.05
C GLY A 256 18.98 -11.30 34.48
N GLY A 257 18.78 -12.38 33.73
CA GLY A 257 17.80 -13.42 34.07
C GLY A 257 18.17 -14.19 35.37
N LEU A 258 19.45 -14.55 35.53
CA LEU A 258 19.97 -15.19 36.74
C LEU A 258 19.92 -14.26 37.95
N TYR A 259 20.28 -12.99 37.78
CA TYR A 259 20.22 -12.00 38.86
C TYR A 259 18.78 -11.76 39.32
N TRP A 260 17.82 -11.67 38.39
CA TRP A 260 16.41 -11.54 38.73
C TRP A 260 15.84 -12.79 39.39
N TYR A 261 16.24 -13.98 38.95
CA TYR A 261 15.83 -15.25 39.55
C TYR A 261 16.34 -15.43 41.00
N THR A 262 17.57 -14.99 41.31
CA THR A 262 18.14 -15.09 42.69
C THR A 262 17.58 -14.05 43.65
N GLN A 263 16.94 -12.97 43.19
CA GLN A 263 16.26 -11.99 44.04
C GLN A 263 14.84 -12.40 44.47
N GLN A 264 14.25 -13.42 43.84
CA GLN A 264 12.90 -13.88 44.18
C GLN A 264 12.83 -14.80 45.42
N ASP A 265 13.96 -15.26 45.92
CA ASP A 265 13.95 -16.25 47.05
C ASP A 265 14.13 -15.66 48.47
N ASP A 266 14.17 -14.32 48.65
CA ASP A 266 14.46 -13.70 49.94
C ASP A 266 13.24 -13.22 50.76
N ASP A 267 12.01 -13.52 50.36
CA ASP A 267 10.81 -13.01 51.09
C ASP A 267 9.98 -14.07 51.83
N ASP A 268 10.56 -15.17 52.30
CA ASP A 268 9.79 -16.13 53.11
C ASP A 268 10.53 -16.76 54.29
N TYR A 269 11.03 -15.93 55.23
CA TYR A 269 11.32 -16.38 56.59
C TYR A 269 11.08 -15.26 57.63
N GLY A 270 9.95 -15.28 58.30
CA GLY A 270 9.81 -14.48 59.50
C GLY A 270 8.42 -14.18 60.03
N LYS A 271 7.64 -15.20 60.43
CA LYS A 271 6.65 -15.00 61.52
C LYS A 271 6.28 -16.32 62.15
N LEU A 272 7.00 -16.68 63.22
CA LEU A 272 6.51 -17.49 64.32
C LEU A 272 7.13 -16.93 65.60
N SER A 273 6.35 -16.18 66.34
CA SER A 273 6.24 -16.14 67.82
C SER A 273 5.21 -15.12 68.21
#